data_db71a361168f124666f708eb5a1fb776
#
_entry.id   db71a361168f124666f708eb5a1fb776
#
_cell.length_a   1.000
_cell.length_b   1.000
_cell.length_c   1.000
_cell.angle_alpha   90.00
_cell.angle_beta   90.00
_cell.angle_gamma   90.00
#
_symmetry.space_group_name_H-M   'P 1'
#
loop_
_entity.id
_entity.type
_entity.pdbx_description
1 polymer ?
#
loop_
_entity_poly.entity_id
_entity_poly.type
_entity_poly.pdbx_seq_one_letter_code
_entity_poly.pdbx_strand_id
1 'polypeptide(L)'
;MKHQYFLIIALLFLFSGLSQSGKVMDQLTLDSKILKGKRKFAVYLPPDYDTSSRSYPVLYLLHGYTDDQTGWIQFGEVHHITDKAINNGKATPMIIIMPDANTGQPGYTNALSGKWKYEDFFFEELMPHVEKRFRIKRNKRFRAISGLSMGGGGSFLYALHRPDLFSSAAPLSASIGPQTVEEMKIFSYVDYWGYKKSNYNKTDYERFNKLNNPLNLVNQADLKALNSVRWYIDCGDDDYLYKNNILMHLKMREKGVNHEFRIRDGGHSWTYWRTALPSVLEFISQKFH
;
A
#
# COMPACT_ATOMS: atom_id res chain seq x y z
N MET A 1 -26.44 69.74 -20.09
CA MET A 1 -25.65 68.50 -20.31
C MET A 1 -25.59 67.74 -19.02
N LYS A 2 -26.31 66.59 -18.94
CA LYS A 2 -26.36 65.76 -17.71
C LYS A 2 -25.39 64.61 -17.96
N HIS A 3 -24.30 64.51 -17.18
CA HIS A 3 -23.39 63.39 -17.17
C HIS A 3 -24.00 62.29 -16.30
N GLN A 4 -24.39 61.17 -16.94
CA GLN A 4 -24.75 59.92 -16.26
C GLN A 4 -23.44 59.13 -15.98
N TYR A 5 -23.07 58.97 -14.73
CA TYR A 5 -21.99 58.06 -14.30
C TYR A 5 -22.59 56.66 -14.18
N PHE A 6 -22.19 55.76 -15.05
CA PHE A 6 -22.46 54.34 -14.93
C PHE A 6 -21.49 53.76 -13.90
N LEU A 7 -22.02 53.36 -12.73
CA LEU A 7 -21.29 52.65 -11.73
C LEU A 7 -21.28 51.15 -12.09
N ILE A 8 -20.15 50.64 -12.63
CA ILE A 8 -19.96 49.21 -12.86
C ILE A 8 -19.58 48.57 -11.50
N ILE A 9 -20.54 47.95 -10.86
CA ILE A 9 -20.28 47.10 -9.69
C ILE A 9 -19.74 45.76 -10.22
N ALA A 10 -18.42 45.57 -10.18
CA ALA A 10 -17.78 44.28 -10.41
C ALA A 10 -18.06 43.40 -9.20
N LEU A 11 -19.02 42.47 -9.29
CA LEU A 11 -19.21 41.40 -8.35
C LEU A 11 -18.02 40.43 -8.46
N LEU A 12 -17.01 40.62 -7.63
CA LEU A 12 -15.98 39.64 -7.38
C LEU A 12 -16.64 38.47 -6.59
N PHE A 13 -17.07 37.46 -7.34
CA PHE A 13 -17.35 36.15 -6.75
C PHE A 13 -16.02 35.60 -6.23
N LEU A 14 -15.73 35.84 -4.96
CA LEU A 14 -14.78 35.04 -4.21
C LEU A 14 -15.35 33.63 -4.11
N PHE A 15 -15.03 32.78 -5.08
CA PHE A 15 -15.10 31.35 -4.91
C PHE A 15 -14.07 31.00 -3.82
N SER A 16 -14.44 31.14 -2.56
CA SER A 16 -13.81 30.37 -1.50
C SER A 16 -14.09 28.92 -1.85
N GLY A 17 -13.15 28.28 -2.53
CA GLY A 17 -13.21 26.86 -2.81
C GLY A 17 -13.33 26.17 -1.45
N LEU A 18 -14.54 25.76 -1.06
CA LEU A 18 -14.75 24.91 0.09
C LEU A 18 -13.88 23.67 -0.18
N SER A 19 -12.84 23.49 0.63
CA SER A 19 -12.00 22.30 0.59
C SER A 19 -12.94 21.11 0.79
N GLN A 20 -13.15 20.34 -0.28
CA GLN A 20 -13.99 19.16 -0.19
C GLN A 20 -13.24 18.08 0.59
N SER A 21 -13.92 17.44 1.53
CA SER A 21 -13.36 16.36 2.33
C SER A 21 -13.89 15.01 1.85
N GLY A 22 -12.98 14.05 1.79
CA GLY A 22 -13.33 12.66 1.53
C GLY A 22 -14.05 12.03 2.72
N LYS A 23 -14.42 10.78 2.58
CA LYS A 23 -15.16 10.02 3.59
C LYS A 23 -14.39 8.75 3.98
N VAL A 24 -14.30 8.49 5.27
CA VAL A 24 -13.71 7.26 5.79
C VAL A 24 -14.79 6.33 6.34
N MET A 25 -14.69 5.05 6.01
CA MET A 25 -15.51 3.95 6.53
C MET A 25 -14.56 2.90 7.11
N ASP A 26 -14.45 2.80 8.43
CA ASP A 26 -13.40 2.04 9.13
C ASP A 26 -13.84 0.71 9.74
N GLN A 27 -15.15 0.41 9.72
CA GLN A 27 -15.73 -0.81 10.31
C GLN A 27 -16.40 -1.73 9.28
N LEU A 28 -15.87 -1.77 8.07
CA LEU A 28 -16.39 -2.66 7.04
C LEU A 28 -15.90 -4.09 7.25
N THR A 29 -16.74 -5.05 6.89
CA THR A 29 -16.40 -6.47 7.00
C THR A 29 -16.72 -7.25 5.74
N LEU A 30 -15.99 -8.33 5.56
CA LEU A 30 -16.17 -9.35 4.53
C LEU A 30 -16.12 -10.72 5.19
N ASP A 31 -17.09 -11.58 4.90
CA ASP A 31 -17.05 -12.98 5.31
C ASP A 31 -16.14 -13.76 4.36
N SER A 32 -14.98 -14.18 4.88
CA SER A 32 -14.00 -14.94 4.13
C SER A 32 -14.22 -16.44 4.27
N LYS A 33 -14.31 -17.14 3.15
CA LYS A 33 -14.32 -18.59 3.08
C LYS A 33 -12.90 -19.16 3.21
N ILE A 34 -11.91 -18.47 2.65
CA ILE A 34 -10.50 -18.86 2.67
C ILE A 34 -9.95 -18.80 4.10
N LEU A 35 -10.21 -17.69 4.81
CA LEU A 35 -9.74 -17.49 6.19
C LEU A 35 -10.77 -17.92 7.26
N LYS A 36 -11.91 -18.44 6.83
CA LYS A 36 -12.97 -19.02 7.69
C LYS A 36 -13.45 -18.08 8.78
N GLY A 37 -13.76 -16.83 8.42
CA GLY A 37 -14.27 -15.84 9.38
C GLY A 37 -14.39 -14.44 8.80
N LYS A 38 -14.94 -13.54 9.61
CA LYS A 38 -15.07 -12.13 9.22
C LYS A 38 -13.70 -11.47 9.17
N ARG A 39 -13.42 -10.76 8.07
CA ARG A 39 -12.23 -9.93 7.89
C ARG A 39 -12.65 -8.48 7.86
N LYS A 40 -11.94 -7.63 8.57
CA LYS A 40 -12.18 -6.19 8.59
C LYS A 40 -11.40 -5.49 7.49
N PHE A 41 -11.92 -4.38 7.04
CA PHE A 41 -11.20 -3.44 6.18
C PHE A 41 -11.78 -2.04 6.34
N ALA A 42 -10.97 -1.03 6.05
CA ALA A 42 -11.40 0.35 5.98
C ALA A 42 -11.29 0.88 4.55
N VAL A 43 -12.04 1.93 4.26
CA VAL A 43 -12.07 2.58 2.95
C VAL A 43 -12.04 4.09 3.13
N TYR A 44 -11.19 4.76 2.35
CA TYR A 44 -11.31 6.17 2.07
C TYR A 44 -11.94 6.37 0.70
N LEU A 45 -12.95 7.22 0.62
CA LEU A 45 -13.62 7.65 -0.60
C LEU A 45 -13.25 9.11 -0.90
N PRO A 46 -12.92 9.47 -2.15
CA PRO A 46 -12.48 10.82 -2.48
C PRO A 46 -13.60 11.86 -2.33
N PRO A 47 -13.27 13.15 -2.22
CA PRO A 47 -14.23 14.22 -1.89
C PRO A 47 -15.46 14.28 -2.80
N ASP A 48 -15.31 13.98 -4.07
CA ASP A 48 -16.39 14.00 -5.06
C ASP A 48 -17.12 12.66 -5.24
N TYR A 49 -16.84 11.67 -4.37
CA TYR A 49 -17.41 10.33 -4.55
C TYR A 49 -18.94 10.34 -4.55
N ASP A 50 -19.60 11.04 -3.63
CA ASP A 50 -21.05 11.05 -3.52
C ASP A 50 -21.74 11.97 -4.55
N THR A 51 -21.01 12.91 -5.14
CA THR A 51 -21.53 13.88 -6.14
C THR A 51 -21.21 13.53 -7.58
N SER A 52 -20.39 12.51 -7.82
CA SER A 52 -19.97 12.05 -9.14
C SER A 52 -20.42 10.61 -9.40
N SER A 53 -20.70 10.28 -10.66
CA SER A 53 -20.99 8.89 -11.10
C SER A 53 -19.76 8.16 -11.64
N ARG A 54 -18.60 8.83 -11.70
CA ARG A 54 -17.37 8.24 -12.26
C ARG A 54 -16.81 7.11 -11.45
N SER A 55 -15.99 6.25 -12.07
CA SER A 55 -15.18 5.24 -11.39
C SER A 55 -13.78 5.79 -11.12
N TYR A 56 -13.15 5.32 -10.05
CA TYR A 56 -11.89 5.83 -9.50
C TYR A 56 -10.78 4.79 -9.59
N PRO A 57 -9.51 5.21 -9.70
CA PRO A 57 -8.37 4.37 -9.38
C PRO A 57 -8.43 3.88 -7.93
N VAL A 58 -7.69 2.83 -7.61
CA VAL A 58 -7.61 2.28 -6.26
C VAL A 58 -6.16 2.14 -5.80
N LEU A 59 -5.92 2.54 -4.56
CA LEU A 59 -4.74 2.23 -3.79
C LEU A 59 -5.10 1.20 -2.72
N TYR A 60 -4.43 0.05 -2.71
CA TYR A 60 -4.43 -0.87 -1.58
C TYR A 60 -3.29 -0.46 -0.65
N LEU A 61 -3.63 -0.03 0.58
CA LEU A 61 -2.70 0.56 1.55
C LEU A 61 -2.59 -0.32 2.79
N LEU A 62 -1.46 -0.98 2.93
CA LEU A 62 -1.22 -2.04 3.90
C LEU A 62 -0.59 -1.48 5.18
N HIS A 63 -1.07 -1.95 6.35
CA HIS A 63 -0.58 -1.51 7.67
C HIS A 63 0.62 -2.32 8.17
N GLY A 64 1.23 -1.91 9.29
CA GLY A 64 2.34 -2.58 9.96
C GLY A 64 1.91 -3.70 10.90
N TYR A 65 2.88 -4.39 11.50
CA TYR A 65 2.67 -5.60 12.30
C TYR A 65 1.75 -5.43 13.51
N THR A 66 1.81 -4.30 14.20
CA THR A 66 1.03 -4.04 15.43
C THR A 66 -0.29 -3.32 15.19
N ASP A 67 -0.59 -2.99 13.92
CA ASP A 67 -1.76 -2.23 13.53
C ASP A 67 -2.88 -3.13 12.99
N ASP A 68 -3.97 -2.50 12.58
CA ASP A 68 -5.09 -3.12 11.89
C ASP A 68 -5.58 -2.20 10.73
N GLN A 69 -6.78 -2.41 10.23
CA GLN A 69 -7.37 -1.59 9.16
C GLN A 69 -7.49 -0.09 9.49
N THR A 70 -7.38 0.27 10.77
CA THR A 70 -7.52 1.68 11.23
C THR A 70 -6.18 2.40 11.41
N GLY A 71 -5.05 1.69 11.38
CA GLY A 71 -3.73 2.27 11.67
C GLY A 71 -3.40 3.48 10.79
N TRP A 72 -3.61 3.39 9.48
CA TRP A 72 -3.42 4.51 8.57
C TRP A 72 -4.39 5.69 8.80
N ILE A 73 -5.55 5.42 9.38
CA ILE A 73 -6.54 6.47 9.73
C ILE A 73 -6.10 7.17 11.01
N GLN A 74 -5.86 6.39 12.08
CA GLN A 74 -5.62 6.92 13.44
C GLN A 74 -4.23 7.54 13.59
N PHE A 75 -3.21 6.88 13.05
CA PHE A 75 -1.82 7.29 13.21
C PHE A 75 -1.21 7.85 11.93
N GLY A 76 -1.70 7.41 10.76
CA GLY A 76 -1.19 7.79 9.44
C GLY A 76 -1.84 9.03 8.86
N GLU A 77 -2.92 9.55 9.44
CA GLU A 77 -3.67 10.73 8.97
C GLU A 77 -4.05 10.64 7.47
N VAL A 78 -4.29 9.41 6.97
CA VAL A 78 -4.50 9.15 5.54
C VAL A 78 -5.59 10.02 4.94
N HIS A 79 -6.67 10.26 5.69
CA HIS A 79 -7.79 11.09 5.27
C HIS A 79 -7.32 12.53 4.92
N HIS A 80 -6.71 13.20 5.90
CA HIS A 80 -6.28 14.59 5.76
C HIS A 80 -5.18 14.76 4.71
N ILE A 81 -4.22 13.84 4.69
CA ILE A 81 -3.11 13.87 3.72
C ILE A 81 -3.63 13.67 2.30
N THR A 82 -4.55 12.72 2.10
CA THR A 82 -5.11 12.43 0.78
C THR A 82 -6.00 13.57 0.29
N ASP A 83 -6.87 14.12 1.14
CA ASP A 83 -7.69 15.29 0.81
C ASP A 83 -6.82 16.48 0.40
N LYS A 84 -5.79 16.77 1.17
CA LYS A 84 -4.83 17.85 0.85
C LYS A 84 -4.13 17.63 -0.48
N ALA A 85 -3.70 16.40 -0.75
CA ALA A 85 -3.01 16.06 -2.01
C ALA A 85 -3.95 16.20 -3.21
N ILE A 86 -5.21 15.75 -3.09
CA ILE A 86 -6.22 15.87 -4.14
C ILE A 86 -6.61 17.34 -4.37
N ASN A 87 -6.94 18.08 -3.32
CA ASN A 87 -7.36 19.47 -3.41
C ASN A 87 -6.28 20.39 -3.98
N ASN A 88 -5.01 20.06 -3.77
CA ASN A 88 -3.85 20.76 -4.32
C ASN A 88 -3.45 20.27 -5.73
N GLY A 89 -4.20 19.34 -6.35
CA GLY A 89 -3.88 18.78 -7.66
C GLY A 89 -2.62 17.91 -7.72
N LYS A 90 -2.11 17.48 -6.54
CA LYS A 90 -0.93 16.61 -6.43
C LYS A 90 -1.26 15.13 -6.56
N ALA A 91 -2.50 14.76 -6.25
CA ALA A 91 -2.98 13.39 -6.39
C ALA A 91 -4.28 13.33 -7.18
N THR A 92 -4.43 12.29 -7.98
CA THR A 92 -5.69 11.95 -8.63
C THR A 92 -6.69 11.48 -7.56
N PRO A 93 -7.95 11.94 -7.58
CA PRO A 93 -8.99 11.37 -6.72
C PRO A 93 -9.05 9.85 -6.88
N MET A 94 -8.86 9.12 -5.77
CA MET A 94 -8.79 7.67 -5.74
C MET A 94 -9.50 7.09 -4.52
N ILE A 95 -9.87 5.83 -4.59
CA ILE A 95 -10.34 5.03 -3.44
C ILE A 95 -9.12 4.41 -2.79
N ILE A 96 -9.05 4.42 -1.44
CA ILE A 96 -7.98 3.73 -0.71
C ILE A 96 -8.63 2.61 0.11
N ILE A 97 -8.14 1.39 -0.07
CA ILE A 97 -8.58 0.19 0.66
C ILE A 97 -7.50 -0.20 1.66
N MET A 98 -7.86 -0.30 2.91
CA MET A 98 -6.97 -0.63 4.03
C MET A 98 -7.48 -1.91 4.70
N PRO A 99 -6.95 -3.09 4.34
CA PRO A 99 -7.36 -4.36 4.94
C PRO A 99 -6.68 -4.62 6.28
N ASP A 100 -7.37 -5.35 7.18
CA ASP A 100 -6.77 -5.91 8.40
C ASP A 100 -6.00 -7.20 8.09
N ALA A 101 -4.72 -7.22 8.40
CA ALA A 101 -3.85 -8.38 8.30
C ALA A 101 -3.24 -8.79 9.66
N ASN A 102 -3.89 -8.46 10.78
CA ASN A 102 -3.41 -8.74 12.13
C ASN A 102 -4.41 -9.56 12.98
N THR A 103 -5.64 -9.76 12.50
CA THR A 103 -6.62 -10.58 13.18
C THR A 103 -6.45 -12.06 12.83
N GLY A 104 -6.13 -12.88 13.83
CA GLY A 104 -5.84 -14.31 13.70
C GLY A 104 -4.35 -14.55 13.58
N GLN A 105 -3.82 -14.69 12.38
CA GLN A 105 -2.37 -14.78 12.14
C GLN A 105 -1.91 -13.51 11.42
N PRO A 106 -0.92 -12.79 11.95
CA PRO A 106 -0.45 -11.55 11.33
C PRO A 106 0.31 -11.82 10.03
N GLY A 107 0.17 -10.91 9.06
CA GLY A 107 0.94 -10.89 7.83
C GLY A 107 0.14 -11.03 6.55
N TYR A 108 0.80 -10.69 5.46
CA TYR A 108 0.23 -10.62 4.11
C TYR A 108 0.51 -11.86 3.26
N THR A 109 1.23 -12.86 3.80
CA THR A 109 1.62 -14.07 3.06
C THR A 109 0.67 -15.22 3.30
N ASN A 110 0.69 -16.19 2.40
CA ASN A 110 0.21 -17.52 2.72
C ASN A 110 1.22 -18.20 3.64
N ALA A 111 0.76 -18.72 4.79
CA ALA A 111 1.63 -19.43 5.71
C ALA A 111 2.23 -20.67 5.06
N LEU A 112 3.50 -20.97 5.33
CA LEU A 112 4.19 -22.14 4.77
C LEU A 112 3.49 -23.45 5.14
N SER A 113 2.79 -23.50 6.27
CA SER A 113 1.95 -24.62 6.68
C SER A 113 0.72 -24.86 5.82
N GLY A 114 0.34 -23.88 4.99
CA GLY A 114 -0.90 -23.90 4.21
C GLY A 114 -2.18 -23.69 5.02
N LYS A 115 -2.08 -23.51 6.35
CA LYS A 115 -3.24 -23.36 7.24
C LYS A 115 -3.83 -21.96 7.23
N TRP A 116 -3.04 -20.97 6.86
CA TRP A 116 -3.45 -19.57 6.75
C TRP A 116 -3.06 -19.02 5.39
N LYS A 117 -4.02 -18.53 4.62
CA LYS A 117 -3.84 -18.16 3.21
C LYS A 117 -4.28 -16.72 2.96
N TYR A 118 -3.53 -15.78 3.57
CA TYR A 118 -3.93 -14.37 3.50
C TYR A 118 -3.78 -13.77 2.11
N GLU A 119 -2.76 -14.15 1.37
CA GLU A 119 -2.56 -13.70 -0.01
C GLU A 119 -3.68 -14.19 -0.93
N ASP A 120 -4.07 -15.47 -0.81
CA ASP A 120 -5.23 -16.00 -1.56
C ASP A 120 -6.50 -15.23 -1.21
N PHE A 121 -6.73 -14.96 0.09
CA PHE A 121 -7.86 -14.13 0.53
C PHE A 121 -7.82 -12.73 -0.11
N PHE A 122 -6.66 -12.08 -0.14
CA PHE A 122 -6.53 -10.75 -0.70
C PHE A 122 -6.92 -10.72 -2.19
N PHE A 123 -6.40 -11.64 -2.99
CA PHE A 123 -6.62 -11.64 -4.43
C PHE A 123 -7.95 -12.27 -4.86
N GLU A 124 -8.42 -13.31 -4.16
CA GLU A 124 -9.58 -14.08 -4.58
C GLU A 124 -10.88 -13.63 -3.91
N GLU A 125 -10.82 -12.99 -2.73
CA GLU A 125 -12.00 -12.53 -2.00
C GLU A 125 -12.05 -11.02 -1.80
N LEU A 126 -11.01 -10.41 -1.21
CA LEU A 126 -11.03 -8.97 -0.87
C LEU A 126 -11.08 -8.08 -2.12
N MET A 127 -10.12 -8.25 -3.05
CA MET A 127 -10.08 -7.43 -4.27
C MET A 127 -11.40 -7.50 -5.06
N PRO A 128 -11.92 -8.68 -5.42
CA PRO A 128 -13.19 -8.78 -6.13
C PRO A 128 -14.36 -8.17 -5.35
N HIS A 129 -14.39 -8.35 -4.01
CA HIS A 129 -15.44 -7.79 -3.17
C HIS A 129 -15.45 -6.26 -3.21
N VAL A 130 -14.31 -5.62 -2.95
CA VAL A 130 -14.24 -4.14 -2.92
C VAL A 130 -14.45 -3.54 -4.30
N GLU A 131 -13.93 -4.18 -5.35
CA GLU A 131 -14.12 -3.73 -6.73
C GLU A 131 -15.56 -3.91 -7.24
N LYS A 132 -16.33 -4.81 -6.65
CA LYS A 132 -17.77 -4.94 -6.91
C LYS A 132 -18.59 -3.92 -6.12
N ARG A 133 -18.18 -3.62 -4.87
CA ARG A 133 -18.92 -2.77 -3.93
C ARG A 133 -18.75 -1.28 -4.22
N PHE A 134 -17.54 -0.88 -4.66
CA PHE A 134 -17.19 0.52 -4.89
C PHE A 134 -16.94 0.78 -6.38
N ARG A 135 -17.08 2.04 -6.81
CA ARG A 135 -16.84 2.46 -8.21
C ARG A 135 -15.34 2.51 -8.54
N ILE A 136 -14.73 1.33 -8.62
CA ILE A 136 -13.31 1.13 -8.91
C ILE A 136 -13.10 0.81 -10.40
N LYS A 137 -12.08 1.43 -11.02
CA LYS A 137 -11.61 1.07 -12.37
C LYS A 137 -10.81 -0.24 -12.30
N ARG A 138 -11.38 -1.34 -12.81
CA ARG A 138 -10.91 -2.72 -12.61
C ARG A 138 -9.82 -3.17 -13.60
N ASN A 139 -8.82 -2.37 -13.87
CA ASN A 139 -7.69 -2.78 -14.70
C ASN A 139 -6.35 -2.38 -14.09
N LYS A 140 -5.28 -3.02 -14.51
CA LYS A 140 -3.92 -2.83 -14.01
C LYS A 140 -3.53 -1.36 -13.90
N ARG A 141 -3.81 -0.55 -14.95
CA ARG A 141 -3.42 0.87 -15.01
C ARG A 141 -3.87 1.65 -13.78
N PHE A 142 -5.04 1.32 -13.24
CA PHE A 142 -5.71 2.05 -12.16
C PHE A 142 -5.60 1.37 -10.79
N ARG A 143 -4.71 0.36 -10.65
CA ARG A 143 -4.43 -0.27 -9.36
C ARG A 143 -3.01 0.03 -8.92
N ALA A 144 -2.87 0.48 -7.68
CA ALA A 144 -1.59 0.65 -7.00
C ALA A 144 -1.63 -0.05 -5.65
N ILE A 145 -0.44 -0.38 -5.13
CA ILE A 145 -0.26 -0.95 -3.81
C ILE A 145 0.84 -0.22 -3.07
N SER A 146 0.64 0.02 -1.78
CA SER A 146 1.62 0.61 -0.87
C SER A 146 1.39 0.07 0.53
N GLY A 147 2.33 0.31 1.41
CA GLY A 147 2.21 -0.04 2.83
C GLY A 147 3.51 0.19 3.55
N LEU A 148 3.46 0.16 4.87
CA LEU A 148 4.60 0.38 5.75
C LEU A 148 5.04 -0.91 6.43
N SER A 149 6.34 -1.05 6.71
CA SER A 149 6.89 -2.15 7.52
C SER A 149 6.47 -3.54 6.99
N MET A 150 5.69 -4.30 7.76
CA MET A 150 5.06 -5.55 7.31
C MET A 150 4.24 -5.33 6.02
N GLY A 151 3.47 -4.25 5.93
CA GLY A 151 2.73 -3.86 4.73
C GLY A 151 3.62 -3.40 3.58
N GLY A 152 4.79 -2.84 3.86
CA GLY A 152 5.82 -2.55 2.86
C GLY A 152 6.33 -3.84 2.21
N GLY A 153 6.62 -4.85 3.02
CA GLY A 153 6.95 -6.20 2.55
C GLY A 153 5.83 -6.84 1.75
N GLY A 154 4.58 -6.73 2.23
CA GLY A 154 3.39 -7.18 1.51
C GLY A 154 3.22 -6.50 0.17
N SER A 155 3.52 -5.19 0.08
CA SER A 155 3.44 -4.42 -1.17
C SER A 155 4.47 -4.91 -2.19
N PHE A 156 5.70 -5.21 -1.78
CA PHE A 156 6.68 -5.88 -2.63
C PHE A 156 6.17 -7.23 -3.12
N LEU A 157 5.77 -8.07 -2.16
CA LEU A 157 5.39 -9.44 -2.44
C LEU A 157 4.25 -9.52 -3.45
N TYR A 158 3.17 -8.77 -3.23
CA TYR A 158 2.00 -8.78 -4.10
C TYR A 158 2.28 -8.26 -5.50
N ALA A 159 3.08 -7.20 -5.62
CA ALA A 159 3.46 -6.67 -6.93
C ALA A 159 4.47 -7.56 -7.66
N LEU A 160 5.31 -8.33 -6.95
CA LEU A 160 6.21 -9.33 -7.52
C LEU A 160 5.49 -10.60 -7.96
N HIS A 161 4.51 -11.08 -7.18
CA HIS A 161 3.70 -12.25 -7.53
C HIS A 161 2.70 -11.95 -8.64
N ARG A 162 2.11 -10.77 -8.63
CA ARG A 162 1.05 -10.37 -9.55
C ARG A 162 1.37 -9.05 -10.26
N PRO A 163 2.48 -8.99 -11.02
CA PRO A 163 2.83 -7.80 -11.79
C PRO A 163 1.79 -7.45 -12.86
N ASP A 164 0.90 -8.37 -13.20
CA ASP A 164 -0.25 -8.18 -14.08
C ASP A 164 -1.37 -7.33 -13.47
N LEU A 165 -1.44 -7.22 -12.14
CA LEU A 165 -2.54 -6.54 -11.43
C LEU A 165 -2.24 -5.10 -11.06
N PHE A 166 -0.99 -4.72 -10.81
CA PHE A 166 -0.61 -3.41 -10.30
C PHE A 166 0.21 -2.61 -11.30
N SER A 167 -0.14 -1.35 -11.51
CA SER A 167 0.66 -0.41 -12.29
C SER A 167 1.79 0.22 -11.49
N SER A 168 1.64 0.30 -10.17
CA SER A 168 2.61 0.91 -9.28
C SER A 168 2.62 0.21 -7.92
N ALA A 169 3.81 0.10 -7.34
CA ALA A 169 4.04 -0.38 -5.98
C ALA A 169 4.96 0.62 -5.24
N ALA A 170 4.55 1.01 -4.04
CA ALA A 170 5.27 1.99 -3.23
C ALA A 170 5.51 1.49 -1.79
N PRO A 171 6.40 0.51 -1.59
CA PRO A 171 6.76 0.01 -0.26
C PRO A 171 7.52 1.05 0.57
N LEU A 172 7.10 1.23 1.83
CA LEU A 172 7.68 2.13 2.81
C LEU A 172 8.31 1.32 3.95
N SER A 173 9.57 1.60 4.32
CA SER A 173 10.26 0.91 5.43
C SER A 173 10.03 -0.60 5.40
N ALA A 174 10.21 -1.21 4.23
CA ALA A 174 9.71 -2.55 3.96
C ALA A 174 10.43 -3.63 4.76
N SER A 175 9.66 -4.49 5.45
CA SER A 175 10.15 -5.74 6.03
C SER A 175 10.18 -6.81 4.95
N ILE A 176 11.36 -7.18 4.48
CA ILE A 176 11.52 -8.19 3.41
C ILE A 176 11.73 -9.62 3.95
N GLY A 177 11.52 -9.81 5.26
CA GLY A 177 11.65 -11.10 5.94
C GLY A 177 13.10 -11.52 6.20
N PRO A 178 13.29 -12.71 6.78
CA PRO A 178 14.60 -13.23 7.13
C PRO A 178 15.46 -13.54 5.91
N GLN A 179 16.76 -13.26 6.02
CA GLN A 179 17.75 -13.51 4.95
C GLN A 179 18.59 -14.77 5.24
N THR A 180 18.48 -15.34 6.45
CA THR A 180 19.16 -16.57 6.85
C THR A 180 18.21 -17.48 7.66
N VAL A 181 18.61 -18.74 7.85
CA VAL A 181 17.88 -19.69 8.73
C VAL A 181 17.89 -19.20 10.17
N GLU A 182 19.01 -18.63 10.61
CA GLU A 182 19.20 -18.09 11.96
C GLU A 182 18.25 -16.92 12.20
N GLU A 183 18.18 -15.97 11.24
CA GLU A 183 17.22 -14.88 11.31
C GLU A 183 15.78 -15.40 11.32
N MET A 184 15.43 -16.41 10.51
CA MET A 184 14.11 -17.01 10.52
C MET A 184 13.73 -17.57 11.89
N LYS A 185 14.70 -18.14 12.63
CA LYS A 185 14.51 -18.62 14.01
C LYS A 185 14.35 -17.49 15.02
N ILE A 186 15.05 -16.37 14.79
CA ILE A 186 15.03 -15.19 15.68
C ILE A 186 13.76 -14.37 15.46
N PHE A 187 13.33 -14.22 14.22
CA PHE A 187 12.07 -13.55 13.90
C PHE A 187 10.93 -14.31 14.57
N SER A 188 10.64 -13.91 15.80
CA SER A 188 9.78 -14.62 16.77
C SER A 188 8.28 -14.41 16.52
N TYR A 189 7.90 -14.17 15.33
CA TYR A 189 6.50 -14.20 14.92
C TYR A 189 6.09 -15.66 14.86
N VAL A 190 5.84 -16.22 16.04
CA VAL A 190 5.76 -17.65 16.35
C VAL A 190 4.87 -18.42 15.39
N ASP A 191 3.88 -17.78 14.81
CA ASP A 191 2.98 -18.41 13.84
C ASP A 191 2.91 -17.64 12.51
N TYR A 192 3.74 -16.61 12.30
CA TYR A 192 3.74 -15.83 11.06
C TYR A 192 3.91 -16.71 9.81
N TRP A 193 4.70 -17.79 9.96
CA TRP A 193 4.96 -18.77 8.90
C TRP A 193 4.14 -20.06 9.10
N GLY A 194 3.31 -20.13 10.14
CA GLY A 194 2.51 -21.30 10.47
C GLY A 194 3.26 -22.42 11.17
N TYR A 195 4.44 -22.14 11.75
CA TYR A 195 5.24 -23.09 12.52
C TYR A 195 5.67 -22.49 13.86
N LYS A 196 5.84 -23.35 14.86
CA LYS A 196 6.47 -22.93 16.12
C LYS A 196 7.93 -22.53 15.85
N LYS A 197 8.40 -21.46 16.48
CA LYS A 197 9.76 -20.89 16.34
C LYS A 197 10.89 -21.93 16.39
N SER A 198 10.78 -22.95 17.26
CA SER A 198 11.77 -24.01 17.46
C SER A 198 11.88 -25.01 16.29
N ASN A 199 10.93 -25.00 15.38
CA ASN A 199 10.80 -26.02 14.35
C ASN A 199 11.27 -25.58 12.96
N TYR A 200 11.69 -24.31 12.79
CA TYR A 200 12.22 -23.85 11.50
C TYR A 200 13.59 -24.47 11.22
N ASN A 201 13.72 -24.98 10.01
CA ASN A 201 14.91 -25.61 9.51
C ASN A 201 15.32 -25.05 8.14
N LYS A 202 16.41 -25.60 7.58
CA LYS A 202 16.91 -25.16 6.27
C LYS A 202 15.87 -25.31 5.15
N THR A 203 15.12 -26.40 5.15
CA THR A 203 14.09 -26.66 4.12
C THR A 203 12.96 -25.64 4.19
N ASP A 204 12.52 -25.26 5.40
CA ASP A 204 11.52 -24.22 5.58
C ASP A 204 12.02 -22.87 5.09
N TYR A 205 13.28 -22.53 5.38
CA TYR A 205 13.90 -21.31 4.89
C TYR A 205 14.02 -21.30 3.34
N GLU A 206 14.45 -22.39 2.74
CA GLU A 206 14.55 -22.52 1.27
C GLU A 206 13.17 -22.35 0.63
N ARG A 207 12.14 -22.95 1.22
CA ARG A 207 10.76 -22.76 0.76
C ARG A 207 10.27 -21.33 0.91
N PHE A 208 10.50 -20.71 2.07
CA PHE A 208 10.21 -19.30 2.29
C PHE A 208 10.95 -18.42 1.27
N ASN A 209 12.25 -18.63 1.13
CA ASN A 209 13.10 -17.85 0.23
C ASN A 209 12.60 -17.91 -1.22
N LYS A 210 12.17 -19.09 -1.66
CA LYS A 210 11.60 -19.28 -2.99
C LYS A 210 10.25 -18.59 -3.19
N LEU A 211 9.37 -18.62 -2.17
CA LEU A 211 7.99 -18.18 -2.30
C LEU A 211 7.75 -16.75 -1.83
N ASN A 212 8.44 -16.31 -0.78
CA ASN A 212 8.06 -15.11 -0.04
C ASN A 212 9.22 -14.12 0.21
N ASN A 213 10.45 -14.41 -0.25
CA ASN A 213 11.56 -13.47 -0.10
C ASN A 213 11.62 -12.52 -1.31
N PRO A 214 11.30 -11.21 -1.14
CA PRO A 214 11.29 -10.27 -2.25
C PRO A 214 12.63 -10.12 -2.98
N LEU A 215 13.78 -10.22 -2.28
CA LEU A 215 15.11 -10.18 -2.92
C LEU A 215 15.30 -11.36 -3.89
N ASN A 216 14.87 -12.55 -3.48
CA ASN A 216 14.98 -13.74 -4.33
C ASN A 216 13.96 -13.70 -5.47
N LEU A 217 12.74 -13.22 -5.21
CA LEU A 217 11.71 -13.05 -6.23
C LEU A 217 12.15 -12.07 -7.33
N VAL A 218 12.81 -10.96 -6.97
CA VAL A 218 13.41 -10.04 -7.96
C VAL A 218 14.44 -10.77 -8.84
N ASN A 219 15.29 -11.63 -8.27
CA ASN A 219 16.25 -12.40 -9.05
C ASN A 219 15.59 -13.35 -10.06
N GLN A 220 14.53 -14.02 -9.65
CA GLN A 220 13.83 -15.05 -10.45
C GLN A 220 12.88 -14.47 -11.50
N ALA A 221 12.28 -13.30 -11.21
CA ALA A 221 11.27 -12.73 -12.08
C ALA A 221 11.84 -12.27 -13.44
N ASP A 222 11.00 -12.32 -14.46
CA ASP A 222 11.29 -11.76 -15.77
C ASP A 222 11.41 -10.21 -15.69
N LEU A 223 12.43 -9.65 -16.35
CA LEU A 223 12.71 -8.22 -16.31
C LEU A 223 11.57 -7.38 -16.92
N LYS A 224 10.91 -7.87 -17.97
CA LYS A 224 9.77 -7.18 -18.58
C LYS A 224 8.58 -7.13 -17.62
N ALA A 225 8.34 -8.22 -16.88
CA ALA A 225 7.32 -8.25 -15.85
C ALA A 225 7.62 -7.26 -14.73
N LEU A 226 8.86 -7.22 -14.23
CA LEU A 226 9.30 -6.27 -13.20
C LEU A 226 9.16 -4.82 -13.68
N ASN A 227 9.59 -4.49 -14.90
CA ASN A 227 9.49 -3.15 -15.47
C ASN A 227 8.07 -2.78 -15.93
N SER A 228 7.12 -3.72 -15.88
CA SER A 228 5.70 -3.43 -16.11
C SER A 228 5.01 -2.80 -14.90
N VAL A 229 5.66 -2.82 -13.74
CA VAL A 229 5.27 -2.13 -12.50
C VAL A 229 6.21 -0.96 -12.28
N ARG A 230 5.68 0.19 -11.87
CA ARG A 230 6.50 1.31 -11.39
C ARG A 230 6.75 1.13 -9.90
N TRP A 231 8.00 1.25 -9.50
CA TRP A 231 8.44 1.03 -8.12
C TRP A 231 8.92 2.31 -7.48
N TYR A 232 8.44 2.58 -6.26
CA TYR A 232 8.90 3.66 -5.39
C TYR A 232 9.22 3.08 -4.02
N ILE A 233 10.50 3.06 -3.65
CA ILE A 233 10.99 2.49 -2.39
C ILE A 233 11.43 3.65 -1.50
N ASP A 234 10.94 3.69 -0.26
CA ASP A 234 11.23 4.80 0.65
C ASP A 234 11.48 4.26 2.07
N CYS A 235 12.58 4.65 2.70
CA CYS A 235 12.95 4.20 4.04
C CYS A 235 13.70 5.32 4.76
N GLY A 236 13.53 5.42 6.07
CA GLY A 236 14.32 6.32 6.89
C GLY A 236 15.77 5.85 7.06
N ASP A 237 16.71 6.77 7.22
CA ASP A 237 18.13 6.47 7.47
C ASP A 237 18.38 5.92 8.89
N ASP A 238 17.54 6.32 9.85
CA ASP A 238 17.51 5.79 11.23
C ASP A 238 16.56 4.60 11.41
N ASP A 239 15.94 4.10 10.33
CA ASP A 239 15.05 2.94 10.37
C ASP A 239 15.85 1.65 10.48
N TYR A 240 15.54 0.79 11.46
CA TYR A 240 16.26 -0.49 11.64
C TYR A 240 16.13 -1.45 10.45
N LEU A 241 15.19 -1.21 9.52
CA LEU A 241 15.04 -1.96 8.27
C LEU A 241 15.80 -1.34 7.09
N TYR A 242 16.58 -0.26 7.30
CA TYR A 242 17.25 0.46 6.23
C TYR A 242 18.15 -0.45 5.37
N LYS A 243 18.90 -1.37 6.01
CA LYS A 243 19.80 -2.29 5.30
C LYS A 243 19.07 -3.13 4.25
N ASN A 244 17.93 -3.68 4.61
CA ASN A 244 17.16 -4.53 3.72
C ASN A 244 16.54 -3.74 2.55
N ASN A 245 16.15 -2.48 2.79
CA ASN A 245 15.65 -1.60 1.74
C ASN A 245 16.78 -1.16 0.78
N ILE A 246 17.99 -0.91 1.30
CA ILE A 246 19.18 -0.67 0.47
C ILE A 246 19.52 -1.91 -0.36
N LEU A 247 19.54 -3.09 0.24
CA LEU A 247 19.79 -4.34 -0.49
C LEU A 247 18.79 -4.56 -1.61
N MET A 248 17.52 -4.24 -1.38
CA MET A 248 16.49 -4.30 -2.43
C MET A 248 16.79 -3.33 -3.56
N HIS A 249 17.15 -2.08 -3.24
CA HIS A 249 17.56 -1.09 -4.23
C HIS A 249 18.73 -1.60 -5.08
N LEU A 250 19.81 -2.08 -4.44
CA LEU A 250 20.99 -2.60 -5.14
C LEU A 250 20.61 -3.79 -6.04
N LYS A 251 19.79 -4.72 -5.53
CA LYS A 251 19.33 -5.88 -6.29
C LYS A 251 18.51 -5.50 -7.52
N MET A 252 17.60 -4.55 -7.39
CA MET A 252 16.81 -4.05 -8.51
C MET A 252 17.68 -3.31 -9.53
N ARG A 253 18.68 -2.55 -9.07
CA ARG A 253 19.68 -1.88 -9.93
C ARG A 253 20.48 -2.89 -10.74
N GLU A 254 21.04 -3.90 -10.09
CA GLU A 254 21.81 -4.98 -10.74
C GLU A 254 20.98 -5.70 -11.81
N LYS A 255 19.71 -5.95 -11.52
CA LYS A 255 18.76 -6.61 -12.43
C LYS A 255 18.30 -5.72 -13.60
N GLY A 256 18.54 -4.39 -13.55
CA GLY A 256 18.05 -3.44 -14.56
C GLY A 256 16.57 -3.05 -14.37
N VAL A 257 16.04 -3.18 -13.17
CA VAL A 257 14.65 -2.77 -12.85
C VAL A 257 14.59 -1.26 -12.65
N ASN A 258 13.72 -0.59 -13.40
CA ASN A 258 13.46 0.83 -13.22
C ASN A 258 12.69 1.08 -11.93
N HIS A 259 13.26 1.89 -11.04
CA HIS A 259 12.62 2.26 -9.77
C HIS A 259 13.14 3.59 -9.23
N GLU A 260 12.34 4.21 -8.38
CA GLU A 260 12.75 5.32 -7.54
C GLU A 260 13.12 4.81 -6.15
N PHE A 261 14.21 5.33 -5.58
CA PHE A 261 14.64 5.01 -4.23
C PHE A 261 14.89 6.27 -3.44
N ARG A 262 14.34 6.34 -2.24
CA ARG A 262 14.50 7.46 -1.32
C ARG A 262 14.98 6.97 0.03
N ILE A 263 16.04 7.59 0.53
CA ILE A 263 16.44 7.57 1.93
C ILE A 263 16.33 9.00 2.44
N ARG A 264 15.61 9.18 3.55
CA ARG A 264 15.35 10.49 4.16
C ARG A 264 15.54 10.41 5.65
N ASP A 265 15.82 11.53 6.30
CA ASP A 265 15.91 11.67 7.76
C ASP A 265 14.65 11.09 8.45
N GLY A 266 14.87 10.21 9.43
CA GLY A 266 13.86 9.62 10.28
C GLY A 266 13.92 8.11 10.43
N GLY A 267 13.19 7.62 11.44
CA GLY A 267 13.19 6.21 11.85
C GLY A 267 11.89 5.47 11.53
N HIS A 268 11.74 4.28 12.09
CA HIS A 268 10.59 3.39 11.91
C HIS A 268 9.37 3.89 12.70
N SER A 269 8.70 4.92 12.20
CA SER A 269 7.64 5.63 12.94
C SER A 269 6.53 6.18 12.06
N TRP A 270 5.36 6.38 12.65
CA TRP A 270 4.24 7.02 12.00
C TRP A 270 4.55 8.46 11.56
N THR A 271 5.40 9.19 12.28
CA THR A 271 5.88 10.52 11.88
C THR A 271 6.57 10.46 10.53
N TYR A 272 7.46 9.48 10.32
CA TYR A 272 8.11 9.27 9.04
C TYR A 272 7.11 8.93 7.93
N TRP A 273 6.22 7.97 8.16
CA TRP A 273 5.28 7.50 7.13
C TRP A 273 4.24 8.54 6.73
N ARG A 274 3.81 9.41 7.66
CA ARG A 274 2.99 10.58 7.32
C ARG A 274 3.70 11.54 6.35
N THR A 275 5.01 11.74 6.50
CA THR A 275 5.78 12.57 5.58
C THR A 275 6.07 11.89 4.23
N ALA A 276 6.04 10.55 4.19
CA ALA A 276 6.24 9.77 2.96
C ALA A 276 4.96 9.68 2.11
N LEU A 277 3.79 9.58 2.74
CA LEU A 277 2.52 9.33 2.07
C LEU A 277 2.19 10.34 0.95
N PRO A 278 2.40 11.66 1.10
CA PRO A 278 2.17 12.61 -0.01
C PRO A 278 2.95 12.26 -1.29
N SER A 279 4.23 11.87 -1.15
CA SER A 279 5.07 11.46 -2.28
C SER A 279 4.59 10.16 -2.93
N VAL A 280 4.10 9.22 -2.12
CA VAL A 280 3.46 7.98 -2.63
C VAL A 280 2.22 8.32 -3.46
N LEU A 281 1.33 9.16 -2.94
CA LEU A 281 0.11 9.57 -3.64
C LEU A 281 0.41 10.28 -4.96
N GLU A 282 1.40 11.18 -4.98
CA GLU A 282 1.86 11.85 -6.19
C GLU A 282 2.45 10.85 -7.20
N PHE A 283 3.33 9.95 -6.75
CA PHE A 283 3.96 8.94 -7.59
C PHE A 283 2.96 8.01 -8.28
N ILE A 284 2.02 7.44 -7.53
CA ILE A 284 1.03 6.52 -8.12
C ILE A 284 0.04 7.24 -9.03
N SER A 285 -0.29 8.50 -8.74
CA SER A 285 -1.20 9.30 -9.54
C SER A 285 -0.70 9.55 -10.95
N GLN A 286 0.61 9.63 -11.18
CA GLN A 286 1.21 9.80 -12.51
C GLN A 286 0.80 8.68 -13.49
N LYS A 287 0.43 7.48 -13.00
CA LYS A 287 -0.01 6.38 -13.84
C LYS A 287 -1.52 6.36 -14.06
N PHE A 288 -2.27 7.04 -13.22
CA PHE A 288 -3.73 7.08 -13.26
C PHE A 288 -4.31 8.04 -14.29
N HIS A 289 -3.47 8.91 -14.86
CA HIS A 289 -3.83 9.86 -15.92
C HIS A 289 -3.86 9.23 -17.32
#